data_7e07f0b947d6b05c9e60d661c1b1752a
#
_entry.id   7e07f0b947d6b05c9e60d661c1b1752a
#
_cell.length_a   1.000
_cell.length_b   1.000
_cell.length_c   1.000
_cell.angle_alpha   90.00
_cell.angle_beta   90.00
_cell.angle_gamma   90.00
#
_symmetry.space_group_name_H-M   'P 1'
#
loop_
_entity.id
_entity.type
_entity.pdbx_description
1 polymer ?
#
loop_
_entity_poly.entity_id
_entity_poly.type
_entity_poly.pdbx_seq_one_letter_code
_entity_poly.pdbx_strand_id
1 'polypeptide(L)'
;MKLNRKLVLSALAGVAIGMAGAAAIHAQQVKAPPAYVIAEVDVTDPATFQKYAEQVPGTVAPFNGQYLVRGGKVHPVEGEAPKRIVVIAFESAEKAQAWEDSPAYEAIKPIRHSSAKSRIFIVEGITPH
;
A
#
# COMPACT_ATOMS: atom_id res chain seq x y z
N MET A 1 -38.17 39.77 20.70
CA MET A 1 -36.76 40.10 20.89
C MET A 1 -36.03 39.12 21.83
N LYS A 2 -36.57 38.84 23.02
CA LYS A 2 -35.94 37.93 23.96
C LYS A 2 -35.84 36.49 23.44
N LEU A 3 -36.84 36.01 22.71
CA LEU A 3 -36.86 34.70 22.10
C LEU A 3 -35.77 34.54 21.01
N ASN A 4 -35.54 35.59 20.23
CA ASN A 4 -34.52 35.54 19.18
C ASN A 4 -33.10 35.48 19.76
N ARG A 5 -32.85 36.15 20.90
CA ARG A 5 -31.54 36.06 21.56
C ARG A 5 -31.25 34.67 22.09
N LYS A 6 -32.25 34.02 22.68
CA LYS A 6 -32.08 32.63 23.15
C LYS A 6 -31.83 31.64 22.01
N LEU A 7 -32.51 31.81 20.89
CA LEU A 7 -32.30 30.98 19.69
C LEU A 7 -30.91 31.18 19.09
N VAL A 8 -30.41 32.43 19.04
CA VAL A 8 -29.06 32.74 18.55
C VAL A 8 -28.01 32.11 19.44
N LEU A 9 -28.16 32.19 20.75
CA LEU A 9 -27.23 31.54 21.71
C LEU A 9 -27.20 30.01 21.55
N SER A 10 -28.37 29.40 21.35
CA SER A 10 -28.45 27.95 21.13
C SER A 10 -27.78 27.53 19.84
N ALA A 11 -27.93 28.33 18.78
CA ALA A 11 -27.27 28.08 17.50
C ALA A 11 -25.74 28.15 17.61
N LEU A 12 -25.23 29.16 18.35
CA LEU A 12 -23.79 29.29 18.59
C LEU A 12 -23.24 28.10 19.39
N ALA A 13 -23.93 27.64 20.42
CA ALA A 13 -23.51 26.47 21.19
C ALA A 13 -23.47 25.22 20.32
N GLY A 14 -24.45 25.03 19.43
CA GLY A 14 -24.47 23.91 18.51
C GLY A 14 -23.32 23.90 17.51
N VAL A 15 -22.97 25.06 16.99
CA VAL A 15 -21.81 25.21 16.07
C VAL A 15 -20.51 24.88 16.79
N ALA A 16 -20.33 25.34 18.05
CA ALA A 16 -19.12 25.03 18.82
C ALA A 16 -18.95 23.53 19.06
N ILE A 17 -20.02 22.82 19.40
CA ILE A 17 -19.99 21.34 19.58
C ILE A 17 -19.65 20.64 18.28
N GLY A 18 -20.22 21.07 17.16
CA GLY A 18 -19.95 20.51 15.85
C GLY A 18 -18.49 20.67 15.44
N MET A 19 -17.88 21.82 15.70
CA MET A 19 -16.49 22.08 15.38
C MET A 19 -15.54 21.21 16.24
N ALA A 20 -15.81 21.06 17.52
CA ALA A 20 -15.02 20.19 18.39
C ALA A 20 -15.10 18.74 17.97
N GLY A 21 -16.26 18.23 17.59
CA GLY A 21 -16.43 16.88 17.08
C GLY A 21 -15.70 16.64 15.75
N ALA A 22 -15.79 17.61 14.83
CA ALA A 22 -15.08 17.51 13.55
C ALA A 22 -13.55 17.51 13.73
N ALA A 23 -13.02 18.35 14.63
CA ALA A 23 -11.60 18.38 14.93
C ALA A 23 -11.11 17.08 15.56
N ALA A 24 -11.87 16.48 16.47
CA ALA A 24 -11.53 15.21 17.10
C ALA A 24 -11.51 14.06 16.07
N ILE A 25 -12.48 13.99 15.17
CA ILE A 25 -12.55 12.99 14.11
C ILE A 25 -11.35 13.16 13.17
N HIS A 26 -11.03 14.37 12.78
CA HIS A 26 -9.89 14.64 11.91
C HIS A 26 -8.55 14.24 12.56
N ALA A 27 -8.37 14.51 13.85
CA ALA A 27 -7.17 14.11 14.58
C ALA A 27 -7.00 12.58 14.67
N GLN A 28 -8.11 11.83 14.67
CA GLN A 28 -8.09 10.37 14.68
C GLN A 28 -7.78 9.75 13.31
N GLN A 29 -7.82 10.53 12.26
CA GLN A 29 -7.55 10.08 10.89
C GLN A 29 -6.11 10.37 10.47
N VAL A 30 -5.16 10.14 11.36
CA VAL A 30 -3.75 10.26 11.00
C VAL A 30 -3.43 9.17 9.98
N LYS A 31 -2.83 9.57 8.85
CA LYS A 31 -2.44 8.63 7.81
C LYS A 31 -1.39 7.67 8.32
N ALA A 32 -1.60 6.38 8.07
CA ALA A 32 -0.56 5.39 8.24
C ALA A 32 0.61 5.71 7.29
N PRO A 33 1.85 5.34 7.64
CA PRO A 33 2.95 5.44 6.68
C PRO A 33 2.65 4.55 5.46
N PRO A 34 3.10 4.95 4.27
CA PRO A 34 3.03 4.07 3.13
C PRO A 34 3.89 2.85 3.35
N ALA A 35 3.64 1.78 2.60
CA ALA A 35 4.46 0.60 2.69
C ALA A 35 4.84 0.12 1.29
N TYR A 36 5.96 -0.55 1.19
CA TYR A 36 6.48 -1.05 -0.05
C TYR A 36 6.67 -2.55 0.04
N VAL A 37 6.15 -3.26 -0.95
CA VAL A 37 6.53 -4.65 -1.18
C VAL A 37 7.79 -4.62 -2.03
N ILE A 38 8.86 -5.20 -1.54
CA ILE A 38 10.12 -5.29 -2.27
C ILE A 38 10.38 -6.76 -2.56
N ALA A 39 10.53 -7.07 -3.84
CA ALA A 39 10.83 -8.42 -4.30
C ALA A 39 12.18 -8.45 -5.00
N GLU A 40 13.07 -9.29 -4.50
CA GLU A 40 14.32 -9.65 -5.18
C GLU A 40 14.09 -11.03 -5.80
N VAL A 41 14.21 -11.13 -7.12
CA VAL A 41 13.81 -12.33 -7.86
C VAL A 41 14.93 -12.82 -8.73
N ASP A 42 15.26 -14.08 -8.61
CA ASP A 42 16.15 -14.80 -9.52
C ASP A 42 15.30 -15.79 -10.33
N VAL A 43 15.01 -15.43 -11.57
CA VAL A 43 14.16 -16.24 -12.45
C VAL A 43 14.96 -17.43 -12.97
N THR A 44 14.47 -18.64 -12.69
CA THR A 44 15.09 -19.89 -13.14
C THR A 44 14.40 -20.50 -14.36
N ASP A 45 13.13 -20.18 -14.57
CA ASP A 45 12.33 -20.58 -15.72
C ASP A 45 11.57 -19.38 -16.26
N PRO A 46 12.14 -18.65 -17.24
CA PRO A 46 11.52 -17.42 -17.74
C PRO A 46 10.14 -17.61 -18.35
N ALA A 47 9.89 -18.69 -19.07
CA ALA A 47 8.59 -18.92 -19.70
C ALA A 47 7.48 -19.12 -18.67
N THR A 48 7.74 -19.88 -17.63
CA THR A 48 6.79 -20.10 -16.54
C THR A 48 6.62 -18.85 -15.70
N PHE A 49 7.71 -18.16 -15.39
CA PHE A 49 7.66 -16.91 -14.61
C PHE A 49 6.82 -15.84 -15.31
N GLN A 50 6.86 -15.76 -16.62
CA GLN A 50 6.08 -14.81 -17.40
C GLN A 50 4.58 -14.97 -17.13
N LYS A 51 4.10 -16.20 -16.97
CA LYS A 51 2.69 -16.48 -16.64
C LYS A 51 2.30 -15.90 -15.29
N TYR A 52 3.22 -15.91 -14.32
CA TYR A 52 3.02 -15.27 -13.03
C TYR A 52 3.03 -13.74 -13.18
N ALA A 53 4.07 -13.20 -13.81
CA ALA A 53 4.26 -11.76 -13.95
C ALA A 53 3.09 -11.06 -14.64
N GLU A 54 2.47 -11.70 -15.62
CA GLU A 54 1.31 -11.15 -16.32
C GLU A 54 0.06 -11.06 -15.45
N GLN A 55 -0.08 -11.92 -14.47
CA GLN A 55 -1.26 -11.97 -13.60
C GLN A 55 -1.16 -11.09 -12.35
N VAL A 56 0.04 -10.74 -11.91
CA VAL A 56 0.24 -9.97 -10.68
C VAL A 56 -0.50 -8.63 -10.70
N PRO A 57 -0.42 -7.81 -11.77
CA PRO A 57 -1.09 -6.50 -11.79
C PRO A 57 -2.59 -6.58 -11.50
N GLY A 58 -3.27 -7.57 -12.01
CA GLY A 58 -4.70 -7.79 -11.75
C GLY A 58 -5.01 -8.10 -10.29
N THR A 59 -4.07 -8.72 -9.56
CA THR A 59 -4.23 -9.01 -8.13
C THR A 59 -3.94 -7.78 -7.26
N VAL A 60 -3.07 -6.89 -7.72
CA VAL A 60 -2.63 -5.69 -7.00
C VAL A 60 -3.66 -4.56 -7.08
N ALA A 61 -4.32 -4.43 -8.23
CA ALA A 61 -5.24 -3.32 -8.51
C ALA A 61 -6.35 -3.13 -7.45
N PRO A 62 -7.04 -4.18 -6.96
CA PRO A 62 -8.07 -4.00 -5.94
C PRO A 62 -7.56 -3.41 -4.62
N PHE A 63 -6.26 -3.47 -4.37
CA PHE A 63 -5.63 -2.95 -3.15
C PHE A 63 -4.94 -1.60 -3.37
N ASN A 64 -5.17 -0.97 -4.53
CA ASN A 64 -4.60 0.33 -4.92
C ASN A 64 -3.06 0.34 -4.89
N GLY A 65 -2.43 -0.80 -5.12
CA GLY A 65 -0.98 -0.88 -5.24
C GLY A 65 -0.49 -0.24 -6.54
N GLN A 66 0.69 0.38 -6.49
CA GLN A 66 1.30 1.02 -7.63
C GLN A 66 2.72 0.51 -7.81
N TYR A 67 3.05 0.05 -9.02
CA TYR A 67 4.41 -0.34 -9.34
C TYR A 67 5.31 0.89 -9.39
N LEU A 68 6.41 0.85 -8.65
CA LEU A 68 7.48 1.85 -8.73
C LEU A 68 8.68 1.33 -9.49
N VAL A 69 8.97 0.03 -9.36
CA VAL A 69 10.02 -0.67 -10.09
C VAL A 69 9.46 -2.01 -10.54
N ARG A 70 9.67 -2.34 -11.78
CA ARG A 70 9.20 -3.61 -12.35
C ARG A 70 10.24 -4.18 -13.29
N GLY A 71 11.30 -4.75 -12.69
CA GLY A 71 12.37 -5.37 -13.46
C GLY A 71 13.24 -4.39 -14.23
N GLY A 72 13.37 -3.16 -13.74
CA GLY A 72 14.25 -2.16 -14.34
C GLY A 72 15.72 -2.55 -14.21
N LYS A 73 16.56 -1.96 -15.05
CA LYS A 73 18.00 -2.22 -15.03
C LYS A 73 18.61 -1.84 -13.69
N VAL A 74 19.35 -2.77 -13.11
CA VAL A 74 20.08 -2.55 -11.86
C VAL A 74 21.47 -1.99 -12.17
N HIS A 75 21.84 -0.92 -11.47
CA HIS A 75 23.18 -0.34 -11.53
C HIS A 75 23.86 -0.64 -10.18
N PRO A 76 24.73 -1.67 -10.08
CA PRO A 76 25.36 -1.99 -8.83
C PRO A 76 26.35 -0.91 -8.42
N VAL A 77 26.36 -0.60 -7.13
CA VAL A 77 27.28 0.38 -6.55
C VAL A 77 28.26 -0.32 -5.63
N GLU A 78 27.77 -1.22 -4.80
CA GLU A 78 28.57 -1.95 -3.84
C GLU A 78 27.93 -3.31 -3.57
N GLY A 79 28.73 -4.34 -3.50
CA GLY A 79 28.26 -5.70 -3.24
C GLY A 79 27.61 -6.35 -4.45
N GLU A 80 27.05 -7.54 -4.24
CA GLU A 80 26.40 -8.29 -5.27
C GLU A 80 25.05 -7.66 -5.65
N ALA A 81 24.85 -7.40 -6.94
CA ALA A 81 23.61 -6.82 -7.43
C ALA A 81 22.48 -7.86 -7.44
N PRO A 82 21.26 -7.48 -7.03
CA PRO A 82 20.09 -8.34 -7.26
C PRO A 82 19.83 -8.48 -8.76
N LYS A 83 19.31 -9.63 -9.18
CA LYS A 83 19.08 -9.90 -10.60
C LYS A 83 17.85 -9.19 -11.13
N ARG A 84 16.75 -9.22 -10.37
CA ARG A 84 15.51 -8.54 -10.72
C ARG A 84 14.89 -7.95 -9.46
N ILE A 85 14.48 -6.70 -9.54
CA ILE A 85 13.79 -6.01 -8.44
C ILE A 85 12.40 -5.60 -8.89
N VAL A 86 11.42 -5.83 -8.02
CA VAL A 86 10.07 -5.29 -8.15
C VAL A 86 9.75 -4.52 -6.86
N VAL A 87 9.21 -3.33 -7.00
CA VAL A 87 8.74 -2.52 -5.86
C VAL A 87 7.32 -2.10 -6.15
N ILE A 88 6.42 -2.42 -5.22
CA ILE A 88 5.01 -2.04 -5.30
C ILE A 88 4.69 -1.21 -4.07
N ALA A 89 4.16 0.00 -4.26
CA ALA A 89 3.75 0.88 -3.17
C ALA A 89 2.29 0.64 -2.81
N PHE A 90 2.00 0.60 -1.51
CA PHE A 90 0.65 0.51 -0.95
C PHE A 90 0.44 1.65 0.04
N GLU A 91 -0.81 1.99 0.31
CA GLU A 91 -1.15 3.06 1.26
C GLU A 91 -0.67 2.77 2.69
N SER A 92 -0.54 1.49 3.05
CA SER A 92 -0.10 1.05 4.38
C SER A 92 0.44 -0.37 4.34
N ALA A 93 1.15 -0.77 5.38
CA ALA A 93 1.60 -2.15 5.55
C ALA A 93 0.41 -3.12 5.65
N GLU A 94 -0.68 -2.70 6.26
CA GLU A 94 -1.91 -3.49 6.37
C GLU A 94 -2.48 -3.81 4.99
N LYS A 95 -2.53 -2.82 4.09
CA LYS A 95 -2.97 -3.01 2.71
C LYS A 95 -2.05 -3.93 1.92
N ALA A 96 -0.75 -3.77 2.09
CA ALA A 96 0.23 -4.64 1.44
C ALA A 96 0.07 -6.10 1.90
N GLN A 97 -0.12 -6.31 3.20
CA GLN A 97 -0.34 -7.65 3.75
C GLN A 97 -1.66 -8.24 3.26
N ALA A 98 -2.72 -7.42 3.17
CA ALA A 98 -4.00 -7.87 2.67
C ALA A 98 -3.90 -8.35 1.22
N TRP A 99 -3.12 -7.67 0.39
CA TRP A 99 -2.84 -8.13 -0.97
C TRP A 99 -2.08 -9.47 -0.97
N GLU A 100 -1.00 -9.56 -0.19
CA GLU A 100 -0.18 -10.77 -0.09
C GLU A 100 -1.03 -12.00 0.31
N ASP A 101 -2.00 -11.81 1.20
CA ASP A 101 -2.88 -12.86 1.70
C ASP A 101 -4.15 -13.04 0.87
N SER A 102 -4.35 -12.24 -0.18
CA SER A 102 -5.57 -12.31 -0.99
C SER A 102 -5.68 -13.62 -1.75
N PRO A 103 -6.90 -14.15 -1.92
CA PRO A 103 -7.11 -15.39 -2.67
C PRO A 103 -6.55 -15.33 -4.09
N ALA A 104 -6.70 -14.18 -4.76
CA ALA A 104 -6.20 -14.02 -6.13
C ALA A 104 -4.68 -14.15 -6.21
N TYR A 105 -3.96 -13.54 -5.27
CA TYR A 105 -2.51 -13.63 -5.26
C TYR A 105 -2.03 -15.00 -4.79
N GLU A 106 -2.67 -15.58 -3.77
CA GLU A 106 -2.39 -16.95 -3.32
C GLU A 106 -2.47 -17.96 -4.47
N ALA A 107 -3.43 -17.79 -5.36
CA ALA A 107 -3.65 -18.69 -6.49
C ALA A 107 -2.46 -18.73 -7.47
N ILE A 108 -1.71 -17.64 -7.60
CA ILE A 108 -0.60 -17.55 -8.55
C ILE A 108 0.80 -17.73 -7.92
N LYS A 109 0.90 -17.71 -6.60
CA LYS A 109 2.18 -17.92 -5.90
C LYS A 109 2.92 -19.21 -6.32
N PRO A 110 2.25 -20.36 -6.49
CA PRO A 110 2.93 -21.58 -6.91
C PRO A 110 3.68 -21.43 -8.24
N ILE A 111 3.17 -20.61 -9.16
CA ILE A 111 3.83 -20.35 -10.45
C ILE A 111 5.19 -19.66 -10.21
N ARG A 112 5.23 -18.68 -9.30
CA ARG A 112 6.49 -18.03 -8.93
C ARG A 112 7.43 -19.00 -8.23
N HIS A 113 6.93 -19.77 -7.26
CA HIS A 113 7.75 -20.71 -6.50
C HIS A 113 8.43 -21.75 -7.40
N SER A 114 7.76 -22.19 -8.47
CA SER A 114 8.31 -23.18 -9.40
C SER A 114 9.27 -22.59 -10.43
N SER A 115 9.27 -21.27 -10.61
CA SER A 115 9.99 -20.61 -11.72
C SER A 115 11.04 -19.60 -11.30
N ALA A 116 11.17 -19.35 -9.99
CA ALA A 116 12.11 -18.36 -9.47
C ALA A 116 12.47 -18.65 -8.01
N LYS A 117 13.65 -18.16 -7.63
CA LYS A 117 14.05 -18.02 -6.24
C LYS A 117 13.85 -16.55 -5.87
N SER A 118 13.09 -16.30 -4.83
CA SER A 118 12.75 -14.92 -4.49
C SER A 118 12.82 -14.66 -2.99
N ARG A 119 13.10 -13.42 -2.66
CA ARG A 119 13.01 -12.86 -1.32
C ARG A 119 12.05 -11.69 -1.40
N ILE A 120 10.96 -11.74 -0.63
CA ILE A 120 9.91 -10.72 -0.66
C ILE A 120 9.64 -10.27 0.77
N PHE A 121 9.55 -8.95 0.96
CA PHE A 121 9.25 -8.37 2.26
C PHE A 121 8.49 -7.06 2.10
N ILE A 122 7.82 -6.68 3.17
CA ILE A 122 7.10 -5.42 3.28
C ILE A 122 7.93 -4.52 4.19
N VAL A 123 8.17 -3.28 3.76
CA VAL A 123 8.86 -2.27 4.58
C VAL A 123 8.04 -0.99 4.60
N GLU A 124 7.86 -0.43 5.79
CA GLU A 124 7.15 0.83 5.93
C GLU A 124 8.03 1.99 5.49
N GLY A 125 7.43 2.95 4.81
CA GLY A 125 8.08 4.18 4.40
C GLY A 125 7.96 5.27 5.44
N ILE A 126 8.35 6.47 5.05
CA ILE A 126 8.28 7.65 5.90
C ILE A 126 6.82 8.11 5.93
N THR A 127 6.31 8.46 7.12
CA THR A 127 4.99 9.04 7.27
C THR A 127 4.93 10.37 6.51
N PRO A 128 3.93 10.57 5.63
CA PRO A 128 3.82 11.83 4.90
C PRO A 128 3.63 13.03 5.83
N HIS A 129 4.24 14.16 5.50
CA HIS A 129 4.11 15.44 6.22
C HIS A 129 2.97 16.28 5.65
#